data_fc5a4fa875c77a91e4512bf20b40856a
#
_entry.id   fc5a4fa875c77a91e4512bf20b40856a
#
_cell.length_a   1.000
_cell.length_b   1.000
_cell.length_c   1.000
_cell.angle_alpha   90.00
_cell.angle_beta   90.00
_cell.angle_gamma   90.00
#
_symmetry.space_group_name_H-M   'P 1'
#
loop_
_entity.id
_entity.type
_entity.pdbx_description
1 polymer ?
#
loop_
_entity_poly.entity_id
_entity_poly.type
_entity_poly.pdbx_seq_one_letter_code
_entity_poly.pdbx_strand_id
1 'polypeptide(L)'
;MHQMIDNNKDKIQGMGTEKDIIVAVELGSSAIRAVAGRRELDGTMHVLAVAQETDACAIRRGVVDNIDRTAQVLQNVLRKLSEHLDMQVTQVYVGLGGQSLRTAVNPVVYPLAQKAIVTDSVIQRIDDMNRAQQYPNMEILEAVPQEYSTDSRSGITTPVGMEAEILRAKFVNVLSNVRLMDRIRQSFERAGIRIAEDELLISPLCLSRHLLTESERRAGCALVDIGAETTTVAVYTRDTLRHLVVIPLGGNNATADIVLSGASMALIPV
;
A
#
# COMPACT_ATOMS: atom_id res chain seq x y z
N MET A 1 -28.73 28.57 30.00
CA MET A 1 -28.38 27.96 28.70
C MET A 1 -27.00 28.38 28.19
N HIS A 2 -26.10 28.78 29.08
CA HIS A 2 -24.73 29.25 28.73
C HIS A 2 -23.63 28.44 29.43
N GLN A 3 -23.98 27.36 30.14
CA GLN A 3 -23.03 26.49 30.87
C GLN A 3 -22.80 25.12 30.27
N MET A 4 -23.39 24.79 29.11
CA MET A 4 -23.19 23.49 28.41
C MET A 4 -22.20 23.51 27.24
N ILE A 5 -21.66 24.69 26.89
CA ILE A 5 -20.73 24.84 25.74
C ILE A 5 -19.26 24.79 26.19
N ASP A 6 -18.96 25.06 27.49
CA ASP A 6 -17.57 25.02 27.97
C ASP A 6 -17.04 23.64 28.35
N ASN A 7 -17.91 22.66 28.58
CA ASN A 7 -17.47 21.30 28.96
C ASN A 7 -16.88 20.45 27.83
N ASN A 8 -16.90 20.93 26.58
CA ASN A 8 -16.32 20.20 25.45
C ASN A 8 -14.92 20.67 25.07
N LYS A 9 -14.50 21.87 25.50
CA LYS A 9 -13.13 22.38 25.29
C LYS A 9 -12.11 21.74 26.24
N ASP A 10 -12.51 21.46 27.48
CA ASP A 10 -11.61 20.84 28.46
C ASP A 10 -11.38 19.33 28.24
N LYS A 11 -12.24 18.67 27.47
CA LYS A 11 -12.01 17.27 27.03
C LYS A 11 -11.01 17.11 25.88
N ILE A 12 -10.71 18.19 25.17
CA ILE A 12 -9.75 18.19 24.04
C ILE A 12 -8.31 18.44 24.53
N GLN A 13 -8.11 18.99 25.72
CA GLN A 13 -6.77 19.29 26.29
C GLN A 13 -6.02 18.06 26.84
N GLY A 14 -6.65 16.87 26.86
CA GLY A 14 -6.00 15.60 27.22
C GLY A 14 -5.67 14.70 26.03
N MET A 15 -5.88 15.15 24.79
CA MET A 15 -5.66 14.38 23.58
C MET A 15 -4.26 14.66 23.04
N GLY A 16 -3.47 13.62 22.86
CA GLY A 16 -2.07 13.54 22.46
C GLY A 16 -1.57 14.62 21.48
N THR A 17 -0.27 14.81 21.44
CA THR A 17 0.37 15.82 20.60
C THR A 17 0.07 15.59 19.13
N GLU A 18 0.13 16.64 18.27
CA GLU A 18 0.00 16.56 16.79
C GLU A 18 0.83 15.42 16.15
N LYS A 19 1.87 14.95 16.86
CA LYS A 19 2.76 13.86 16.44
C LYS A 19 2.11 12.47 16.42
N ASP A 20 0.94 12.29 17.04
CA ASP A 20 0.27 11.00 17.17
C ASP A 20 -0.79 10.76 16.08
N ILE A 21 -1.07 11.80 15.24
CA ILE A 21 -2.05 11.70 14.18
C ILE A 21 -1.37 11.22 12.88
N ILE A 22 -1.86 10.10 12.36
CA ILE A 22 -1.44 9.51 11.10
C ILE A 22 -2.47 9.87 10.05
N VAL A 23 -2.03 10.43 8.93
CA VAL A 23 -2.88 10.68 7.77
C VAL A 23 -2.44 9.79 6.62
N ALA A 24 -3.39 9.06 6.04
CA ALA A 24 -3.18 8.22 4.87
C ALA A 24 -4.04 8.70 3.71
N VAL A 25 -3.49 8.66 2.50
CA VAL A 25 -4.16 9.00 1.24
C VAL A 25 -4.14 7.80 0.32
N GLU A 26 -5.29 7.47 -0.27
CA GLU A 26 -5.43 6.48 -1.31
C GLU A 26 -5.76 7.14 -2.65
N LEU A 27 -5.04 6.74 -3.69
CA LEU A 27 -5.21 7.22 -5.07
C LEU A 27 -6.12 6.26 -5.86
N GLY A 28 -7.44 6.36 -5.63
CA GLY A 28 -8.44 5.54 -6.33
C GLY A 28 -8.93 6.17 -7.63
N SER A 29 -9.34 5.35 -8.61
CA SER A 29 -9.88 5.83 -9.89
C SER A 29 -11.27 6.46 -9.75
N SER A 30 -12.04 6.13 -8.72
CA SER A 30 -13.34 6.76 -8.47
C SER A 30 -13.22 8.01 -7.62
N ALA A 31 -12.28 8.03 -6.69
CA ALA A 31 -12.04 9.16 -5.79
C ALA A 31 -10.65 9.05 -5.18
N ILE A 32 -10.04 10.19 -4.86
CA ILE A 32 -8.93 10.28 -3.93
C ILE A 32 -9.52 10.39 -2.52
N ARG A 33 -9.09 9.52 -1.62
CA ARG A 33 -9.57 9.45 -0.23
C ARG A 33 -8.44 9.74 0.72
N ALA A 34 -8.75 10.47 1.78
CA ALA A 34 -7.83 10.69 2.89
C ALA A 34 -8.51 10.33 4.21
N VAL A 35 -7.75 9.66 5.07
CA VAL A 35 -8.20 9.26 6.41
C VAL A 35 -7.17 9.75 7.42
N ALA A 36 -7.64 10.34 8.50
CA ALA A 36 -6.83 10.66 9.66
C ALA A 36 -7.21 9.76 10.83
N GLY A 37 -6.22 9.21 11.49
CA GLY A 37 -6.40 8.36 12.66
C GLY A 37 -5.34 8.61 13.71
N ARG A 38 -5.64 8.26 14.94
CA ARG A 38 -4.70 8.27 16.05
C ARG A 38 -4.51 6.85 16.58
N ARG A 39 -3.25 6.51 16.79
CA ARG A 39 -2.89 5.25 17.42
C ARG A 39 -3.04 5.38 18.94
N GLU A 40 -3.88 4.53 19.53
CA GLU A 40 -4.06 4.46 20.97
C GLU A 40 -2.96 3.61 21.63
N LEU A 41 -2.83 3.69 22.95
CA LEU A 41 -1.80 2.98 23.72
C LEU A 41 -1.92 1.45 23.63
N ASP A 42 -3.13 0.95 23.41
CA ASP A 42 -3.40 -0.47 23.21
C ASP A 42 -3.09 -0.97 21.77
N GLY A 43 -2.62 -0.04 20.90
CA GLY A 43 -2.29 -0.30 19.50
C GLY A 43 -3.47 -0.20 18.55
N THR A 44 -4.69 0.07 19.02
CA THR A 44 -5.85 0.31 18.15
C THR A 44 -5.72 1.64 17.40
N MET A 45 -6.34 1.72 16.23
CA MET A 45 -6.39 2.94 15.43
C MET A 45 -7.78 3.58 15.55
N HIS A 46 -7.84 4.75 16.15
CA HIS A 46 -9.08 5.53 16.22
C HIS A 46 -9.18 6.47 15.03
N VAL A 47 -10.17 6.29 14.16
CA VAL A 47 -10.43 7.17 13.01
C VAL A 47 -11.00 8.50 13.51
N LEU A 48 -10.32 9.60 13.18
CA LEU A 48 -10.69 10.96 13.58
C LEU A 48 -11.51 11.67 12.49
N ALA A 49 -11.09 11.54 11.24
CA ALA A 49 -11.74 12.19 10.10
C ALA A 49 -11.49 11.43 8.80
N VAL A 50 -12.42 11.58 7.87
CA VAL A 50 -12.33 11.06 6.51
C VAL A 50 -12.75 12.16 5.53
N ALA A 51 -12.03 12.30 4.44
CA ALA A 51 -12.37 13.18 3.34
C ALA A 51 -12.18 12.47 2.00
N GLN A 52 -12.98 12.84 1.02
CA GLN A 52 -12.82 12.34 -0.35
C GLN A 52 -13.15 13.42 -1.37
N GLU A 53 -12.57 13.25 -2.56
CA GLU A 53 -12.84 14.09 -3.72
C GLU A 53 -12.83 13.24 -4.99
N THR A 54 -13.75 13.54 -5.92
CA THR A 54 -13.86 12.81 -7.19
C THR A 54 -13.40 13.67 -8.34
N ASP A 55 -12.53 13.13 -9.18
CA ASP A 55 -12.18 13.71 -10.49
C ASP A 55 -11.81 12.58 -11.46
N ALA A 56 -12.65 12.36 -12.46
CA ALA A 56 -12.48 11.28 -13.43
C ALA A 56 -11.22 11.42 -14.31
N CYS A 57 -10.54 12.56 -14.27
CA CYS A 57 -9.35 12.84 -15.08
C CYS A 57 -8.05 12.87 -14.26
N ALA A 58 -8.13 12.78 -12.93
CA ALA A 58 -6.94 12.79 -12.07
C ALA A 58 -6.25 11.43 -12.06
N ILE A 59 -7.00 10.39 -11.76
CA ILE A 59 -6.52 9.01 -11.63
C ILE A 59 -7.29 8.10 -12.59
N ARG A 60 -6.58 7.31 -13.38
CA ARG A 60 -7.16 6.29 -14.27
C ARG A 60 -6.48 4.96 -14.05
N ARG A 61 -7.29 3.91 -13.85
CA ARG A 61 -6.80 2.55 -13.56
C ARG A 61 -5.76 2.51 -12.43
N GLY A 62 -5.98 3.34 -11.39
CA GLY A 62 -5.10 3.47 -10.24
C GLY A 62 -3.73 4.10 -10.51
N VAL A 63 -3.57 4.82 -11.63
CA VAL A 63 -2.36 5.60 -11.95
C VAL A 63 -2.69 7.06 -12.20
N VAL A 64 -1.77 7.96 -11.86
CA VAL A 64 -1.92 9.40 -12.12
C VAL A 64 -1.97 9.65 -13.62
N ASP A 65 -3.11 10.11 -14.12
CA ASP A 65 -3.30 10.48 -15.53
C ASP A 65 -2.94 11.94 -15.78
N ASN A 66 -3.25 12.82 -14.85
CA ASN A 66 -2.93 14.25 -14.93
C ASN A 66 -2.38 14.75 -13.59
N ILE A 67 -1.10 15.17 -13.60
CA ILE A 67 -0.38 15.61 -12.39
C ILE A 67 -1.01 16.84 -11.77
N ASP A 68 -1.37 17.87 -12.57
CA ASP A 68 -1.91 19.13 -12.07
C ASP A 68 -3.30 18.93 -11.46
N ARG A 69 -4.15 18.15 -12.11
CA ARG A 69 -5.47 17.82 -11.58
C ARG A 69 -5.36 16.98 -10.31
N THR A 70 -4.46 16.01 -10.29
CA THR A 70 -4.22 15.20 -9.10
C THR A 70 -3.76 16.07 -7.93
N ALA A 71 -2.83 17.00 -8.18
CA ALA A 71 -2.37 17.94 -7.15
C ALA A 71 -3.52 18.81 -6.60
N GLN A 72 -4.39 19.32 -7.49
CA GLN A 72 -5.55 20.11 -7.08
C GLN A 72 -6.55 19.30 -6.25
N VAL A 73 -6.83 18.05 -6.68
CA VAL A 73 -7.71 17.14 -5.92
C VAL A 73 -7.11 16.81 -4.56
N LEU A 74 -5.80 16.54 -4.47
CA LEU A 74 -5.08 16.33 -3.21
C LEU A 74 -5.21 17.53 -2.27
N GLN A 75 -5.00 18.76 -2.78
CA GLN A 75 -5.18 19.99 -1.99
C GLN A 75 -6.61 20.09 -1.44
N ASN A 76 -7.63 19.82 -2.27
CA ASN A 76 -9.03 19.89 -1.86
C ASN A 76 -9.37 18.85 -0.78
N VAL A 77 -8.93 17.60 -0.96
CA VAL A 77 -9.17 16.51 0.02
C VAL A 77 -8.50 16.85 1.35
N LEU A 78 -7.23 17.26 1.30
CA LEU A 78 -6.47 17.54 2.54
C LEU A 78 -6.92 18.82 3.23
N ARG A 79 -7.40 19.82 2.49
CA ARG A 79 -8.06 20.99 3.07
C ARG A 79 -9.33 20.59 3.82
N LYS A 80 -10.21 19.78 3.23
CA LYS A 80 -11.41 19.24 3.90
C LYS A 80 -11.03 18.48 5.17
N LEU A 81 -10.00 17.63 5.09
CA LEU A 81 -9.54 16.86 6.24
C LEU A 81 -8.99 17.77 7.34
N SER A 82 -8.18 18.79 6.98
CA SER A 82 -7.60 19.77 7.90
C SER A 82 -8.68 20.58 8.62
N GLU A 83 -9.75 20.96 7.92
CA GLU A 83 -10.91 21.66 8.51
C GLU A 83 -11.62 20.78 9.55
N HIS A 84 -11.74 19.46 9.34
CA HIS A 84 -12.34 18.54 10.31
C HIS A 84 -11.45 18.30 11.54
N LEU A 85 -10.12 18.37 11.34
CA LEU A 85 -9.14 18.12 12.42
C LEU A 85 -8.77 19.39 13.20
N ASP A 86 -9.15 20.58 12.71
CA ASP A 86 -8.69 21.89 13.20
C ASP A 86 -7.15 21.98 13.25
N MET A 87 -6.48 21.34 12.26
CA MET A 87 -5.03 21.34 12.11
C MET A 87 -4.60 21.26 10.66
N GLN A 88 -3.41 21.78 10.33
CA GLN A 88 -2.89 21.68 8.96
C GLN A 88 -2.21 20.34 8.72
N VAL A 89 -2.67 19.58 7.72
CA VAL A 89 -2.03 18.37 7.24
C VAL A 89 -0.95 18.72 6.23
N THR A 90 0.31 18.43 6.57
CA THR A 90 1.48 18.71 5.70
C THR A 90 2.23 17.47 5.24
N GLN A 91 1.93 16.31 5.85
CA GLN A 91 2.59 15.04 5.57
C GLN A 91 1.57 13.91 5.62
N VAL A 92 1.69 12.95 4.70
CA VAL A 92 0.75 11.83 4.57
C VAL A 92 1.48 10.54 4.18
N TYR A 93 0.93 9.40 4.59
CA TYR A 93 1.25 8.11 3.99
C TYR A 93 0.43 7.93 2.73
N VAL A 94 1.02 7.35 1.69
CA VAL A 94 0.36 7.19 0.39
C VAL A 94 0.20 5.71 0.06
N GLY A 95 -1.05 5.27 -0.03
CA GLY A 95 -1.41 3.97 -0.55
C GLY A 95 -1.52 4.00 -2.07
N LEU A 96 -0.84 3.08 -2.72
CA LEU A 96 -0.94 2.89 -4.16
C LEU A 96 -1.46 1.51 -4.52
N GLY A 97 -2.31 1.48 -5.52
CA GLY A 97 -2.77 0.33 -6.25
C GLY A 97 -2.59 0.60 -7.75
N GLY A 98 -3.29 -0.16 -8.57
CA GLY A 98 -3.42 0.15 -10.00
C GLY A 98 -2.55 -0.71 -10.91
N GLN A 99 -2.78 -0.51 -12.21
CA GLN A 99 -2.31 -1.40 -13.27
C GLN A 99 -0.79 -1.45 -13.45
N SER A 100 -0.03 -0.58 -12.77
CA SER A 100 1.44 -0.59 -12.82
C SER A 100 2.06 -1.69 -11.97
N LEU A 101 1.32 -2.20 -10.97
CA LEU A 101 1.82 -3.22 -10.06
C LEU A 101 1.90 -4.59 -10.73
N ARG A 102 3.03 -5.25 -10.57
CA ARG A 102 3.25 -6.64 -11.00
C ARG A 102 4.29 -7.32 -10.12
N THR A 103 4.32 -8.64 -10.15
CA THR A 103 5.33 -9.41 -9.43
C THR A 103 6.36 -10.02 -10.37
N ALA A 104 7.60 -10.10 -9.89
CA ALA A 104 8.67 -10.85 -10.51
C ALA A 104 9.36 -11.75 -9.48
N VAL A 105 9.70 -12.95 -9.88
CA VAL A 105 10.45 -13.90 -9.07
C VAL A 105 11.93 -13.67 -9.29
N ASN A 106 12.72 -13.54 -8.19
CA ASN A 106 14.17 -13.39 -8.25
C ASN A 106 14.85 -14.40 -7.32
N PRO A 107 15.60 -15.38 -7.86
CA PRO A 107 16.47 -16.22 -7.07
C PRO A 107 17.80 -15.51 -6.80
N VAL A 108 18.24 -15.52 -5.55
CA VAL A 108 19.53 -14.97 -5.11
C VAL A 108 20.37 -16.08 -4.52
N VAL A 109 21.65 -16.12 -4.87
CA VAL A 109 22.62 -17.10 -4.34
C VAL A 109 23.74 -16.35 -3.64
N TYR A 110 23.96 -16.68 -2.38
CA TYR A 110 25.01 -16.10 -1.55
C TYR A 110 25.99 -17.20 -1.07
N PRO A 111 27.23 -17.22 -1.57
CA PRO A 111 28.26 -18.12 -1.05
C PRO A 111 28.79 -17.60 0.30
N LEU A 112 28.87 -18.47 1.27
CA LEU A 112 29.57 -18.21 2.54
C LEU A 112 31.04 -18.69 2.40
N ALA A 113 31.97 -17.92 2.92
CA ALA A 113 33.41 -18.22 2.84
C ALA A 113 33.75 -19.37 3.81
N GLN A 114 33.56 -20.59 3.45
CA GLN A 114 33.59 -21.82 4.27
C GLN A 114 32.23 -22.06 4.95
N LYS A 115 32.03 -23.27 5.44
CA LYS A 115 30.86 -23.67 6.21
C LYS A 115 30.68 -22.76 7.41
N ALA A 116 29.73 -21.83 7.33
CA ALA A 116 29.51 -20.79 8.33
C ALA A 116 28.06 -20.76 8.79
N ILE A 117 27.83 -20.19 9.96
CA ILE A 117 26.50 -20.01 10.51
C ILE A 117 25.85 -18.81 9.78
N VAL A 118 24.64 -19.01 9.29
CA VAL A 118 23.80 -17.94 8.72
C VAL A 118 23.42 -16.98 9.85
N THR A 119 23.73 -15.72 9.68
CA THR A 119 23.43 -14.63 10.62
C THR A 119 22.43 -13.65 10.00
N ASP A 120 21.86 -12.77 10.81
CA ASP A 120 20.99 -11.69 10.32
C ASP A 120 21.71 -10.80 9.29
N SER A 121 23.02 -10.58 9.46
CA SER A 121 23.81 -9.82 8.47
C SER A 121 23.94 -10.53 7.12
N VAL A 122 23.90 -11.86 7.08
CA VAL A 122 23.85 -12.62 5.82
C VAL A 122 22.49 -12.47 5.16
N ILE A 123 21.40 -12.50 5.95
CA ILE A 123 20.04 -12.25 5.44
C ILE A 123 19.94 -10.87 4.86
N GLN A 124 20.44 -9.85 5.55
CA GLN A 124 20.45 -8.47 5.05
C GLN A 124 21.21 -8.35 3.72
N ARG A 125 22.39 -8.98 3.60
CA ARG A 125 23.14 -8.97 2.34
C ARG A 125 22.39 -9.62 1.18
N ILE A 126 21.67 -10.71 1.44
CA ILE A 126 20.82 -11.36 0.42
C ILE A 126 19.68 -10.44 0.00
N ASP A 127 19.04 -9.73 0.93
CA ASP A 127 18.01 -8.74 0.63
C ASP A 127 18.59 -7.59 -0.19
N ASP A 128 19.74 -7.06 0.19
CA ASP A 128 20.45 -6.01 -0.55
C ASP A 128 20.79 -6.45 -1.99
N MET A 129 21.27 -7.69 -2.16
CA MET A 129 21.51 -8.26 -3.49
C MET A 129 20.22 -8.39 -4.31
N ASN A 130 19.11 -8.80 -3.68
CA ASN A 130 17.82 -8.86 -4.33
C ASN A 130 17.36 -7.46 -4.77
N ARG A 131 17.48 -6.46 -3.91
CA ARG A 131 17.09 -5.08 -4.20
C ARG A 131 17.99 -4.41 -5.26
N ALA A 132 19.24 -4.87 -5.38
CA ALA A 132 20.14 -4.41 -6.44
C ALA A 132 19.80 -4.97 -7.83
N GLN A 133 18.86 -5.94 -7.91
CA GLN A 133 18.39 -6.48 -9.20
C GLN A 133 17.71 -5.38 -9.99
N GLN A 134 18.18 -5.17 -11.21
CA GLN A 134 17.61 -4.17 -12.10
C GLN A 134 16.49 -4.77 -12.96
N TYR A 135 15.38 -4.04 -13.05
CA TYR A 135 14.27 -4.33 -13.95
C TYR A 135 14.08 -3.13 -14.88
N PRO A 136 14.14 -3.29 -16.21
CA PRO A 136 14.05 -2.16 -17.16
C PRO A 136 12.79 -1.29 -16.92
N ASN A 137 12.98 0.00 -16.65
CA ASN A 137 11.92 0.98 -16.37
C ASN A 137 11.02 0.64 -15.17
N MET A 138 11.45 -0.25 -14.29
CA MET A 138 10.70 -0.65 -13.10
C MET A 138 11.56 -0.46 -11.85
N GLU A 139 10.91 -0.15 -10.73
CA GLU A 139 11.51 -0.14 -9.40
C GLU A 139 10.88 -1.22 -8.52
N ILE A 140 11.66 -1.73 -7.57
CA ILE A 140 11.18 -2.67 -6.56
C ILE A 140 10.55 -1.85 -5.44
N LEU A 141 9.25 -2.00 -5.25
CA LEU A 141 8.52 -1.38 -4.15
C LEU A 141 8.55 -2.23 -2.88
N GLU A 142 8.48 -3.56 -3.04
CA GLU A 142 8.50 -4.51 -1.92
C GLU A 142 9.23 -5.78 -2.35
N ALA A 143 10.07 -6.32 -1.46
CA ALA A 143 10.80 -7.57 -1.66
C ALA A 143 10.30 -8.60 -0.63
N VAL A 144 9.62 -9.63 -1.09
CA VAL A 144 8.99 -10.64 -0.22
C VAL A 144 9.75 -11.95 -0.31
N PRO A 145 10.54 -12.34 0.72
CA PRO A 145 11.21 -13.62 0.72
C PRO A 145 10.19 -14.76 0.75
N GLN A 146 10.39 -15.76 -0.09
CA GLN A 146 9.50 -16.91 -0.25
C GLN A 146 9.97 -18.12 0.54
N GLU A 147 11.22 -18.45 0.34
CA GLU A 147 11.89 -19.60 0.94
C GLU A 147 13.39 -19.43 0.83
N TYR A 148 14.08 -20.07 1.75
CA TYR A 148 15.54 -20.23 1.72
C TYR A 148 15.91 -21.69 1.51
N SER A 149 17.10 -21.92 1.00
CA SER A 149 17.70 -23.27 0.94
C SER A 149 19.20 -23.18 1.15
N THR A 150 19.72 -24.20 1.80
CA THR A 150 21.16 -24.43 1.96
C THR A 150 21.63 -25.53 1.01
N ASP A 151 22.90 -25.88 1.06
CA ASP A 151 23.46 -27.06 0.36
C ASP A 151 22.79 -28.38 0.76
N SER A 152 22.25 -28.47 1.98
CA SER A 152 21.69 -29.71 2.55
C SER A 152 20.16 -29.70 2.71
N ARG A 153 19.50 -28.56 2.67
CA ARG A 153 18.05 -28.43 2.97
C ARG A 153 17.37 -27.33 2.17
N SER A 154 16.13 -27.59 1.76
CA SER A 154 15.24 -26.64 1.06
C SER A 154 13.98 -26.36 1.86
N GLY A 155 13.20 -25.33 1.42
CA GLY A 155 11.94 -24.96 2.05
C GLY A 155 12.05 -24.36 3.44
N ILE A 156 13.17 -23.68 3.70
CA ILE A 156 13.48 -23.06 4.99
C ILE A 156 12.82 -21.69 5.05
N THR A 157 12.09 -21.40 6.11
CA THR A 157 11.50 -20.07 6.37
C THR A 157 12.40 -19.20 7.24
N THR A 158 13.17 -19.79 8.15
CA THR A 158 14.03 -19.10 9.11
C THR A 158 15.43 -19.73 9.07
N PRO A 159 16.34 -19.25 8.22
CA PRO A 159 17.66 -19.87 8.04
C PRO A 159 18.71 -19.44 9.08
N VAL A 160 18.45 -18.38 9.86
CA VAL A 160 19.38 -17.86 10.88
C VAL A 160 19.70 -18.94 11.91
N GLY A 161 21.00 -19.11 12.22
CA GLY A 161 21.52 -20.15 13.12
C GLY A 161 21.87 -21.47 12.43
N MET A 162 21.55 -21.65 11.14
CA MET A 162 21.90 -22.85 10.38
C MET A 162 23.31 -22.73 9.79
N GLU A 163 24.03 -23.87 9.73
CA GLU A 163 25.29 -23.95 8.98
C GLU A 163 25.03 -24.15 7.48
N ALA A 164 25.77 -23.42 6.65
CA ALA A 164 25.73 -23.55 5.21
C ALA A 164 27.04 -23.11 4.55
N GLU A 165 27.36 -23.66 3.39
CA GLU A 165 28.38 -23.16 2.46
C GLU A 165 27.76 -22.21 1.42
N ILE A 166 26.50 -22.47 1.08
CA ILE A 166 25.73 -21.65 0.14
C ILE A 166 24.33 -21.42 0.73
N LEU A 167 23.92 -20.17 0.81
CA LEU A 167 22.54 -19.81 1.09
C LEU A 167 21.87 -19.31 -0.19
N ARG A 168 20.75 -19.88 -0.53
CA ARG A 168 19.90 -19.45 -1.64
C ARG A 168 18.61 -18.90 -1.07
N ALA A 169 18.14 -17.80 -1.63
CA ALA A 169 16.84 -17.22 -1.33
C ALA A 169 16.05 -17.04 -2.62
N LYS A 170 14.75 -17.22 -2.54
CA LYS A 170 13.82 -16.91 -3.62
C LYS A 170 12.92 -15.78 -3.17
N PHE A 171 12.88 -14.70 -3.92
CA PHE A 171 12.04 -13.53 -3.65
C PHE A 171 10.89 -13.44 -4.65
N VAL A 172 9.79 -12.86 -4.20
CA VAL A 172 8.77 -12.23 -5.05
C VAL A 172 8.92 -10.73 -4.85
N ASN A 173 9.40 -10.03 -5.87
CA ASN A 173 9.49 -8.58 -5.89
C ASN A 173 8.20 -7.99 -6.45
N VAL A 174 7.59 -7.04 -5.73
CA VAL A 174 6.50 -6.22 -6.24
C VAL A 174 7.11 -5.02 -6.93
N LEU A 175 6.81 -4.87 -8.20
CA LEU A 175 7.40 -3.88 -9.09
C LEU A 175 6.35 -2.86 -9.53
N SER A 176 6.79 -1.62 -9.77
CA SER A 176 6.02 -0.63 -10.50
C SER A 176 6.87 0.13 -11.49
N ASN A 177 6.23 0.76 -12.48
CA ASN A 177 6.92 1.56 -13.47
C ASN A 177 7.43 2.87 -12.85
N VAL A 178 8.73 3.17 -13.00
CA VAL A 178 9.40 4.35 -12.43
C VAL A 178 8.67 5.65 -12.81
N ARG A 179 8.31 5.82 -14.09
CA ARG A 179 7.62 7.04 -14.55
C ARG A 179 6.26 7.25 -13.89
N LEU A 180 5.54 6.16 -13.59
CA LEU A 180 4.24 6.25 -12.91
C LEU A 180 4.42 6.62 -11.44
N MET A 181 5.46 6.11 -10.80
CA MET A 181 5.83 6.51 -9.45
C MET A 181 6.27 7.96 -9.37
N ASP A 182 7.07 8.43 -10.33
CA ASP A 182 7.47 9.84 -10.42
C ASP A 182 6.28 10.78 -10.59
N ARG A 183 5.25 10.39 -11.36
CA ARG A 183 4.02 11.18 -11.49
C ARG A 183 3.28 11.33 -10.17
N ILE A 184 3.26 10.28 -9.35
CA ILE A 184 2.70 10.34 -7.99
C ILE A 184 3.50 11.34 -7.16
N ARG A 185 4.83 11.18 -7.06
CA ARG A 185 5.71 12.08 -6.29
C ARG A 185 5.55 13.54 -6.72
N GLN A 186 5.56 13.81 -8.03
CA GLN A 186 5.35 15.15 -8.59
C GLN A 186 3.97 15.73 -8.25
N SER A 187 2.91 14.91 -8.19
CA SER A 187 1.58 15.38 -7.83
C SER A 187 1.52 15.85 -6.37
N PHE A 188 2.17 15.11 -5.46
CA PHE A 188 2.27 15.49 -4.05
C PHE A 188 3.17 16.72 -3.85
N GLU A 189 4.30 16.77 -4.54
CA GLU A 189 5.19 17.95 -4.54
C GLU A 189 4.45 19.22 -4.98
N ARG A 190 3.71 19.15 -6.10
CA ARG A 190 2.88 20.27 -6.59
C ARG A 190 1.74 20.64 -5.64
N ALA A 191 1.20 19.67 -4.92
CA ALA A 191 0.21 19.94 -3.89
C ALA A 191 0.80 20.61 -2.64
N GLY A 192 2.12 20.64 -2.48
CA GLY A 192 2.82 21.13 -1.29
C GLY A 192 2.75 20.17 -0.11
N ILE A 193 2.54 18.87 -0.36
CA ILE A 193 2.35 17.82 0.64
C ILE A 193 3.54 16.86 0.60
N ARG A 194 4.11 16.55 1.75
CA ARG A 194 5.19 15.57 1.87
C ARG A 194 4.63 14.16 1.98
N ILE A 195 5.26 13.22 1.28
CA ILE A 195 5.04 11.80 1.50
C ILE A 195 5.85 11.38 2.72
N ALA A 196 5.21 10.71 3.69
CA ALA A 196 5.87 10.26 4.90
C ALA A 196 6.94 9.21 4.56
N GLU A 197 8.13 9.36 5.16
CA GLU A 197 9.26 8.44 4.99
C GLU A 197 9.70 8.27 3.51
N ASP A 198 9.24 9.16 2.60
CA ASP A 198 9.40 9.06 1.14
C ASP A 198 8.98 7.72 0.55
N GLU A 199 8.09 6.99 1.24
CA GLU A 199 7.69 5.62 0.94
C GLU A 199 6.26 5.55 0.43
N LEU A 200 6.06 4.78 -0.65
CA LEU A 200 4.75 4.48 -1.20
C LEU A 200 4.31 3.09 -0.75
N LEU A 201 3.19 3.02 -0.04
CA LEU A 201 2.65 1.78 0.50
C LEU A 201 1.81 1.05 -0.54
N ILE A 202 1.97 -0.25 -0.67
CA ILE A 202 1.20 -1.08 -1.60
C ILE A 202 -0.13 -1.42 -0.95
N SER A 203 -1.22 -0.73 -1.37
CA SER A 203 -2.57 -0.90 -0.78
C SER A 203 -3.02 -2.35 -0.67
N PRO A 204 -2.88 -3.21 -1.70
CA PRO A 204 -3.26 -4.62 -1.59
C PRO A 204 -2.53 -5.40 -0.50
N LEU A 205 -1.26 -5.06 -0.22
CA LEU A 205 -0.50 -5.70 0.87
C LEU A 205 -0.96 -5.20 2.25
N CYS A 206 -1.26 -3.91 2.37
CA CYS A 206 -1.81 -3.34 3.59
C CYS A 206 -3.19 -3.93 3.89
N LEU A 207 -4.07 -4.02 2.89
CA LEU A 207 -5.39 -4.63 3.02
C LEU A 207 -5.31 -6.10 3.45
N SER A 208 -4.43 -6.89 2.84
CA SER A 208 -4.30 -8.31 3.17
C SER A 208 -3.81 -8.57 4.60
N ARG A 209 -2.97 -7.68 5.15
CA ARG A 209 -2.52 -7.76 6.54
C ARG A 209 -3.64 -7.52 7.56
N HIS A 210 -4.64 -6.73 7.17
CA HIS A 210 -5.75 -6.39 8.04
C HIS A 210 -6.99 -7.27 7.85
N LEU A 211 -7.28 -7.67 6.62
CA LEU A 211 -8.51 -8.41 6.28
C LEU A 211 -8.34 -9.92 6.39
N LEU A 212 -7.14 -10.44 6.11
CA LEU A 212 -6.88 -11.88 6.13
C LEU A 212 -6.24 -12.28 7.47
N THR A 213 -6.79 -13.34 8.07
CA THR A 213 -6.17 -13.97 9.24
C THR A 213 -4.88 -14.70 8.85
N GLU A 214 -3.97 -14.88 9.80
CA GLU A 214 -2.76 -15.69 9.59
C GLU A 214 -3.10 -17.12 9.15
N SER A 215 -4.18 -17.71 9.71
CA SER A 215 -4.65 -19.04 9.35
C SER A 215 -5.04 -19.14 7.88
N GLU A 216 -5.78 -18.16 7.36
CA GLU A 216 -6.17 -18.11 5.94
C GLU A 216 -4.94 -17.96 5.03
N ARG A 217 -4.01 -17.05 5.36
CA ARG A 217 -2.78 -16.89 4.58
C ARG A 217 -1.89 -18.12 4.61
N ARG A 218 -1.87 -18.87 5.74
CA ARG A 218 -1.13 -20.15 5.84
C ARG A 218 -1.77 -21.26 5.02
N ALA A 219 -3.09 -21.41 5.12
CA ALA A 219 -3.82 -22.43 4.38
C ALA A 219 -3.79 -22.22 2.87
N GLY A 220 -3.73 -20.95 2.46
CA GLY A 220 -3.80 -20.53 1.08
C GLY A 220 -5.11 -19.82 0.77
N CYS A 221 -5.02 -18.56 0.35
CA CYS A 221 -6.18 -17.74 0.00
C CYS A 221 -5.81 -16.73 -1.09
N ALA A 222 -6.83 -16.14 -1.68
CA ALA A 222 -6.72 -15.00 -2.58
C ALA A 222 -7.57 -13.84 -2.04
N LEU A 223 -6.95 -12.67 -1.91
CA LEU A 223 -7.66 -11.42 -1.71
C LEU A 223 -7.97 -10.83 -3.07
N VAL A 224 -9.26 -10.59 -3.33
CA VAL A 224 -9.74 -9.93 -4.55
C VAL A 224 -10.33 -8.58 -4.15
N ASP A 225 -9.72 -7.52 -4.63
CA ASP A 225 -10.18 -6.14 -4.45
C ASP A 225 -10.71 -5.60 -5.78
N ILE A 226 -12.01 -5.34 -5.84
CA ILE A 226 -12.71 -4.88 -7.04
C ILE A 226 -12.96 -3.38 -6.89
N GLY A 227 -12.08 -2.56 -7.50
CA GLY A 227 -12.22 -1.12 -7.56
C GLY A 227 -13.09 -0.65 -8.73
N ALA A 228 -13.09 0.66 -8.98
CA ALA A 228 -13.86 1.25 -10.07
C ALA A 228 -13.34 0.86 -11.46
N GLU A 229 -12.04 0.90 -11.68
CA GLU A 229 -11.41 0.63 -12.99
C GLU A 229 -10.38 -0.50 -12.96
N THR A 230 -10.11 -1.07 -11.79
CA THR A 230 -9.14 -2.15 -11.62
C THR A 230 -9.67 -3.20 -10.65
N THR A 231 -9.27 -4.45 -10.89
CA THR A 231 -9.41 -5.55 -9.95
C THR A 231 -8.04 -6.06 -9.59
N THR A 232 -7.70 -6.05 -8.30
CA THR A 232 -6.43 -6.55 -7.80
C THR A 232 -6.63 -7.94 -7.19
N VAL A 233 -5.74 -8.86 -7.52
CA VAL A 233 -5.72 -10.20 -6.92
C VAL A 233 -4.37 -10.43 -6.26
N ALA A 234 -4.38 -10.69 -4.95
CA ALA A 234 -3.19 -11.05 -4.17
C ALA A 234 -3.35 -12.46 -3.62
N VAL A 235 -2.45 -13.36 -4.01
CA VAL A 235 -2.48 -14.78 -3.65
C VAL A 235 -1.46 -15.07 -2.55
N TYR A 236 -1.90 -15.72 -1.50
CA TYR A 236 -1.10 -16.12 -0.35
C TYR A 236 -1.08 -17.63 -0.16
N THR A 237 0.06 -18.18 0.22
CA THR A 237 0.20 -19.53 0.77
C THR A 237 1.36 -19.54 1.76
N ARG A 238 1.25 -20.35 2.83
CA ARG A 238 2.27 -20.43 3.89
C ARG A 238 2.59 -19.06 4.49
N ASP A 239 1.55 -18.24 4.69
CA ASP A 239 1.61 -16.87 5.21
C ASP A 239 2.45 -15.89 4.37
N THR A 240 2.71 -16.20 3.12
CA THR A 240 3.59 -15.43 2.23
C THR A 240 2.87 -15.07 0.94
N LEU A 241 3.02 -13.83 0.46
CA LEU A 241 2.53 -13.40 -0.86
C LEU A 241 3.25 -14.21 -1.94
N ARG A 242 2.50 -14.87 -2.81
CA ARG A 242 3.00 -15.63 -3.95
C ARG A 242 2.87 -14.90 -5.27
N HIS A 243 1.80 -14.17 -5.41
CA HIS A 243 1.51 -13.45 -6.65
C HIS A 243 0.62 -12.25 -6.36
N LEU A 244 0.85 -11.17 -7.09
CA LEU A 244 -0.01 -10.00 -7.12
C LEU A 244 -0.15 -9.58 -8.59
N VAL A 245 -1.39 -9.39 -9.01
CA VAL A 245 -1.73 -8.94 -10.36
C VAL A 245 -2.85 -7.91 -10.28
N VAL A 246 -2.79 -6.92 -11.13
CA VAL A 246 -3.85 -5.93 -11.31
C VAL A 246 -4.42 -6.06 -12.71
N ILE A 247 -5.70 -6.34 -12.78
CA ILE A 247 -6.48 -6.44 -14.01
C ILE A 247 -7.12 -5.07 -14.27
N PRO A 248 -6.95 -4.46 -15.45
CA PRO A 248 -7.48 -3.13 -15.76
C PRO A 248 -8.99 -3.16 -16.11
N LEU A 249 -9.77 -3.85 -15.30
CA LEU A 249 -11.22 -3.97 -15.34
C LEU A 249 -11.76 -3.84 -13.92
N GLY A 250 -12.83 -3.09 -13.73
CA GLY A 250 -13.46 -2.88 -12.44
C GLY A 250 -14.96 -2.66 -12.54
N GLY A 251 -15.59 -2.17 -11.49
CA GLY A 251 -17.04 -1.96 -11.42
C GLY A 251 -17.59 -1.06 -12.52
N ASN A 252 -16.83 -0.06 -12.97
CA ASN A 252 -17.25 0.83 -14.07
C ASN A 252 -17.46 0.07 -15.40
N ASN A 253 -16.72 -1.03 -15.62
CA ASN A 253 -16.91 -1.86 -16.82
C ASN A 253 -18.26 -2.58 -16.77
N ALA A 254 -18.61 -3.18 -15.63
CA ALA A 254 -19.92 -3.80 -15.44
C ALA A 254 -21.06 -2.78 -15.59
N THR A 255 -20.89 -1.59 -15.00
CA THR A 255 -21.86 -0.49 -15.15
C THR A 255 -22.03 -0.08 -16.62
N ALA A 256 -20.94 0.07 -17.36
CA ALA A 256 -20.98 0.42 -18.77
C ALA A 256 -21.70 -0.64 -19.62
N ASP A 257 -21.44 -1.92 -19.35
CA ASP A 257 -22.10 -3.05 -20.05
C ASP A 257 -23.62 -3.06 -19.79
N ILE A 258 -24.05 -2.80 -18.55
CA ILE A 258 -25.46 -2.69 -18.17
C ILE A 258 -26.12 -1.53 -18.92
N VAL A 259 -25.48 -0.36 -18.97
CA VAL A 259 -26.02 0.81 -19.69
C VAL A 259 -26.12 0.54 -21.19
N LEU A 260 -25.11 -0.08 -21.78
CA LEU A 260 -25.10 -0.42 -23.21
C LEU A 260 -26.16 -1.48 -23.56
N SER A 261 -26.51 -2.37 -22.63
CA SER A 261 -27.57 -3.35 -22.81
C SER A 261 -28.98 -2.78 -22.74
N GLY A 262 -29.13 -1.47 -22.51
CA GLY A 262 -30.43 -0.77 -22.44
C GLY A 262 -31.16 -0.95 -21.09
N ALA A 263 -30.52 -1.49 -20.08
CA ALA A 263 -31.06 -1.55 -18.73
C ALA A 263 -31.08 -0.14 -18.12
N SER A 264 -32.26 0.37 -17.75
CA SER A 264 -32.39 1.63 -17.00
C SER A 264 -31.80 1.43 -15.61
N MET A 265 -30.68 2.11 -15.29
CA MET A 265 -30.15 2.11 -13.94
C MET A 265 -31.02 2.94 -12.99
N ALA A 266 -31.78 2.29 -12.14
CA ALA A 266 -32.18 2.92 -10.89
C ALA A 266 -30.89 3.02 -10.04
N LEU A 267 -30.50 4.26 -9.71
CA LEU A 267 -29.36 4.54 -8.81
C LEU A 267 -29.54 3.75 -7.52
N ILE A 268 -28.69 2.75 -7.31
CA ILE A 268 -28.51 2.15 -5.99
C ILE A 268 -27.48 3.03 -5.29
N PRO A 269 -27.82 3.76 -4.24
CA PRO A 269 -26.85 4.51 -3.47
C PRO A 269 -25.93 3.51 -2.74
N VAL A 270 -24.62 3.68 -2.94
CA VAL A 270 -23.56 2.97 -2.21
C VAL A 270 -23.19 3.78 -0.98
#